data_128aa95179481b98f21f31065000523c
#
_entry.id   128aa95179481b98f21f31065000523c
#
_cell.length_a   1.000
_cell.length_b   1.000
_cell.length_c   1.000
_cell.angle_alpha   90.00
_cell.angle_beta   90.00
_cell.angle_gamma   90.00
#
_symmetry.space_group_name_H-M   'P 1'
#
loop_
_entity.id
_entity.type
_entity.pdbx_description
1 polymer ?
#
loop_
_entity_poly.entity_id
_entity_poly.type
_entity_poly.pdbx_seq_one_letter_code
_entity_poly.pdbx_strand_id
1 'polypeptide(L)'
;CGAFPFLAGQTTTIVNMGIIYTSSPIFIILISAIFFGEKFNLIKFFGLITCLIGVLVIIIRGDISFLIGLKFTIGDLWMLGAAIGWALYSIYLYYWKSQLPVFPRFTLIAFFGALSLLPFYLIEEVNFQNTEFNTYFFLWVSFAALSPGIIAFSLYTLAQKHLGASTTGFTLYLFTVYGAFYGIIFFEEQLEFYHYVGTILVFLGIYLVKKKNNYVAKS
;
A
#
# COMPACT_ATOMS: atom_id res chain seq x y z
N CYS A 1 8.88 -6.03 0.70
CA CYS A 1 7.58 -5.71 0.06
C CYS A 1 7.73 -5.29 -1.41
N GLY A 2 8.84 -4.70 -1.83
CA GLY A 2 9.00 -4.21 -3.21
C GLY A 2 9.03 -5.31 -4.29
N ALA A 3 9.71 -6.42 -4.07
CA ALA A 3 9.83 -7.51 -5.06
C ALA A 3 8.58 -8.42 -5.11
N PHE A 4 7.89 -8.61 -3.99
CA PHE A 4 6.77 -9.55 -3.90
C PHE A 4 5.60 -9.26 -4.85
N PRO A 5 5.18 -8.00 -5.10
CA PRO A 5 4.15 -7.71 -6.09
C PRO A 5 4.52 -8.14 -7.51
N PHE A 6 5.79 -8.07 -7.90
CA PHE A 6 6.24 -8.54 -9.22
C PHE A 6 6.15 -10.07 -9.32
N LEU A 7 6.56 -10.80 -8.28
CA LEU A 7 6.39 -12.25 -8.21
C LEU A 7 4.90 -12.64 -8.18
N ALA A 8 4.08 -11.90 -7.49
CA ALA A 8 2.63 -12.11 -7.46
C ALA A 8 2.02 -11.96 -8.85
N GLY A 9 2.37 -10.90 -9.58
CA GLY A 9 1.82 -10.61 -10.91
C GLY A 9 2.08 -11.69 -11.97
N GLN A 10 3.03 -12.61 -11.74
CA GLN A 10 3.28 -13.73 -12.66
C GLN A 10 2.19 -14.79 -12.62
N THR A 11 1.45 -14.93 -11.53
CA THR A 11 0.52 -16.06 -11.33
C THR A 11 -0.85 -15.66 -10.77
N THR A 12 -1.04 -14.41 -10.35
CA THR A 12 -2.35 -13.93 -9.88
C THR A 12 -2.85 -12.74 -10.69
N THR A 13 -4.12 -12.40 -10.50
CA THR A 13 -4.76 -11.28 -11.19
C THR A 13 -4.54 -9.96 -10.45
N ILE A 14 -4.59 -8.83 -11.19
CA ILE A 14 -4.51 -7.49 -10.60
C ILE A 14 -5.62 -7.28 -9.56
N VAL A 15 -6.80 -7.85 -9.78
CA VAL A 15 -7.93 -7.79 -8.83
C VAL A 15 -7.59 -8.48 -7.52
N ASN A 16 -7.06 -9.72 -7.56
CA ASN A 16 -6.60 -10.42 -6.35
C ASN A 16 -5.52 -9.62 -5.62
N MET A 17 -4.52 -9.12 -6.37
CA MET A 17 -3.45 -8.31 -5.80
C MET A 17 -4.00 -7.08 -5.07
N GLY A 18 -4.95 -6.37 -5.69
CA GLY A 18 -5.61 -5.21 -5.11
C GLY A 18 -6.36 -5.57 -3.81
N ILE A 19 -7.19 -6.61 -3.84
CA ILE A 19 -7.95 -7.07 -2.67
C ILE A 19 -7.01 -7.44 -1.51
N ILE A 20 -5.97 -8.24 -1.79
CA ILE A 20 -5.03 -8.67 -0.76
C ILE A 20 -4.24 -7.50 -0.20
N TYR A 21 -3.79 -6.56 -1.05
CA TYR A 21 -3.04 -5.40 -0.60
C TYR A 21 -3.84 -4.47 0.31
N THR A 22 -5.16 -4.43 0.16
CA THR A 22 -6.05 -3.66 1.06
C THR A 22 -6.07 -4.19 2.49
N SER A 23 -5.51 -5.37 2.75
CA SER A 23 -5.31 -5.89 4.11
C SER A 23 -4.14 -5.21 4.84
N SER A 24 -3.23 -4.51 4.15
CA SER A 24 -2.06 -3.87 4.76
C SER A 24 -2.41 -2.94 5.94
N PRO A 25 -3.41 -2.04 5.85
CA PRO A 25 -3.81 -1.21 6.99
C PRO A 25 -4.32 -2.04 8.18
N ILE A 26 -4.96 -3.18 7.92
CA ILE A 26 -5.42 -4.09 8.99
C ILE A 26 -4.20 -4.61 9.75
N PHE A 27 -3.18 -5.10 9.05
CA PHE A 27 -1.94 -5.58 9.66
C PHE A 27 -1.22 -4.47 10.43
N ILE A 28 -1.14 -3.24 9.89
CA ILE A 28 -0.56 -2.09 10.60
C ILE A 28 -1.28 -1.87 11.93
N ILE A 29 -2.61 -1.83 11.92
CA ILE A 29 -3.42 -1.58 13.10
C ILE A 29 -3.27 -2.71 14.13
N LEU A 30 -3.40 -3.97 13.69
CA LEU A 30 -3.31 -5.13 14.58
C LEU A 30 -1.94 -5.23 15.25
N ILE A 31 -0.85 -5.11 14.47
CA ILE A 31 0.50 -5.19 15.01
C ILE A 31 0.79 -4.00 15.93
N SER A 32 0.36 -2.78 15.57
CA SER A 32 0.51 -1.60 16.43
C SER A 32 -0.26 -1.75 17.75
N ALA A 33 -1.46 -2.33 17.73
CA ALA A 33 -2.25 -2.55 18.94
C ALA A 33 -1.62 -3.64 19.83
N ILE A 34 -1.21 -4.77 19.26
CA ILE A 34 -0.69 -5.93 20.01
C ILE A 34 0.69 -5.66 20.58
N PHE A 35 1.61 -5.15 19.77
CA PHE A 35 3.04 -5.05 20.15
C PHE A 35 3.43 -3.68 20.69
N PHE A 36 2.70 -2.63 20.34
CA PHE A 36 3.06 -1.24 20.70
C PHE A 36 2.01 -0.54 21.56
N GLY A 37 0.94 -1.26 21.96
CA GLY A 37 -0.08 -0.76 22.86
C GLY A 37 -0.92 0.40 22.30
N GLU A 38 -0.97 0.55 20.97
CA GLU A 38 -1.81 1.57 20.35
C GLU A 38 -3.29 1.27 20.62
N LYS A 39 -4.00 2.24 21.21
CA LYS A 39 -5.42 2.06 21.54
C LYS A 39 -6.26 1.95 20.27
N PHE A 40 -6.80 0.76 20.04
CA PHE A 40 -7.77 0.50 18.99
C PHE A 40 -9.18 0.68 19.56
N ASN A 41 -9.94 1.59 18.99
CA ASN A 41 -11.29 1.89 19.45
C ASN A 41 -12.33 1.57 18.38
N LEU A 42 -13.61 1.45 18.80
CA LEU A 42 -14.72 1.12 17.91
C LEU A 42 -14.84 2.06 16.69
N ILE A 43 -14.50 3.33 16.84
CA ILE A 43 -14.58 4.28 15.73
C ILE A 43 -13.50 3.97 14.67
N LYS A 44 -12.28 3.64 15.09
CA LYS A 44 -11.23 3.18 14.17
C LYS A 44 -11.66 1.88 13.48
N PHE A 45 -12.32 0.97 14.21
CA PHE A 45 -12.85 -0.27 13.64
C PHE A 45 -13.92 0.00 12.57
N PHE A 46 -14.92 0.80 12.88
CA PHE A 46 -15.94 1.16 11.88
C PHE A 46 -15.36 1.93 10.69
N GLY A 47 -14.42 2.85 10.93
CA GLY A 47 -13.70 3.53 9.86
C GLY A 47 -12.94 2.56 8.94
N LEU A 48 -12.27 1.55 9.54
CA LEU A 48 -11.56 0.50 8.80
C LEU A 48 -12.53 -0.29 7.91
N ILE A 49 -13.62 -0.79 8.48
CA ILE A 49 -14.63 -1.57 7.74
C ILE A 49 -15.24 -0.73 6.62
N THR A 50 -15.55 0.53 6.89
CA THR A 50 -16.11 1.45 5.87
C THR A 50 -15.13 1.66 4.71
N CYS A 51 -13.84 1.87 4.99
CA CYS A 51 -12.80 1.97 3.96
C CYS A 51 -12.69 0.67 3.15
N LEU A 52 -12.66 -0.49 3.83
CA LEU A 52 -12.56 -1.80 3.16
C LEU A 52 -13.73 -2.03 2.21
N ILE A 53 -14.96 -1.77 2.67
CA ILE A 53 -16.15 -1.90 1.82
C ILE A 53 -16.02 -0.96 0.61
N GLY A 54 -15.62 0.29 0.82
CA GLY A 54 -15.46 1.26 -0.26
C GLY A 54 -14.44 0.81 -1.32
N VAL A 55 -13.29 0.31 -0.87
CA VAL A 55 -12.25 -0.22 -1.76
C VAL A 55 -12.72 -1.46 -2.49
N LEU A 56 -13.37 -2.40 -1.79
CA LEU A 56 -13.92 -3.61 -2.44
C LEU A 56 -14.94 -3.25 -3.51
N VAL A 57 -15.86 -2.32 -3.25
CA VAL A 57 -16.84 -1.87 -4.24
C VAL A 57 -16.16 -1.36 -5.52
N ILE A 58 -15.06 -0.62 -5.40
CA ILE A 58 -14.31 -0.15 -6.58
C ILE A 58 -13.63 -1.33 -7.30
N ILE A 59 -12.92 -2.19 -6.57
CA ILE A 59 -12.12 -3.27 -7.16
C ILE A 59 -12.99 -4.30 -7.89
N ILE A 60 -14.15 -4.67 -7.29
CA ILE A 60 -15.09 -5.63 -7.90
C ILE A 60 -16.05 -4.96 -8.88
N ARG A 61 -15.89 -3.66 -9.16
CA ARG A 61 -16.74 -2.89 -10.08
C ARG A 61 -18.23 -2.95 -9.71
N GLY A 62 -18.56 -3.08 -8.43
CA GLY A 62 -19.92 -3.23 -7.93
C GLY A 62 -20.55 -4.61 -8.18
N ASP A 63 -19.84 -5.55 -8.79
CA ASP A 63 -20.34 -6.89 -9.10
C ASP A 63 -19.75 -7.96 -8.15
N ILE A 64 -20.59 -8.47 -7.25
CA ILE A 64 -20.18 -9.48 -6.24
C ILE A 64 -19.78 -10.81 -6.91
N SER A 65 -20.20 -11.09 -8.14
CA SER A 65 -19.81 -12.30 -8.87
C SER A 65 -18.31 -12.40 -9.07
N PHE A 66 -17.60 -11.27 -9.14
CA PHE A 66 -16.13 -11.24 -9.16
C PHE A 66 -15.49 -11.91 -7.95
N LEU A 67 -16.08 -11.77 -6.74
CA LEU A 67 -15.56 -12.42 -5.53
C LEU A 67 -15.73 -13.94 -5.57
N ILE A 68 -16.83 -14.42 -6.17
CA ILE A 68 -17.13 -15.86 -6.28
C ILE A 68 -16.19 -16.53 -7.30
N GLY A 69 -15.79 -15.78 -8.34
CA GLY A 69 -14.89 -16.25 -9.40
C GLY A 69 -13.39 -16.23 -9.03
N LEU A 70 -13.00 -15.70 -7.87
CA LEU A 70 -11.60 -15.63 -7.47
C LEU A 70 -11.01 -17.01 -7.25
N LYS A 71 -9.89 -17.28 -7.93
CA LYS A 71 -9.09 -18.51 -7.73
C LYS A 71 -7.85 -18.14 -6.93
N PHE A 72 -7.61 -18.87 -5.86
CA PHE A 72 -6.41 -18.68 -5.05
C PHE A 72 -5.20 -19.29 -5.76
N THR A 73 -4.12 -18.53 -5.85
CA THR A 73 -2.88 -18.91 -6.53
C THR A 73 -1.67 -18.69 -5.63
N ILE A 74 -0.51 -19.21 -6.04
CA ILE A 74 0.76 -18.94 -5.33
C ILE A 74 1.11 -17.45 -5.30
N GLY A 75 0.69 -16.67 -6.32
CA GLY A 75 0.86 -15.22 -6.37
C GLY A 75 0.14 -14.49 -5.26
N ASP A 76 -0.99 -15.04 -4.79
CA ASP A 76 -1.73 -14.44 -3.67
C ASP A 76 -0.95 -14.52 -2.36
N LEU A 77 -0.15 -15.59 -2.17
CA LEU A 77 0.77 -15.71 -1.02
C LEU A 77 1.90 -14.68 -1.10
N TRP A 78 2.47 -14.45 -2.29
CA TRP A 78 3.46 -13.39 -2.47
C TRP A 78 2.88 -12.02 -2.18
N MET A 79 1.64 -11.77 -2.62
CA MET A 79 0.97 -10.51 -2.36
C MET A 79 0.63 -10.31 -0.88
N LEU A 80 0.22 -11.38 -0.18
CA LEU A 80 0.03 -11.35 1.26
C LEU A 80 1.34 -11.04 2.00
N GLY A 81 2.45 -11.66 1.57
CA GLY A 81 3.79 -11.35 2.05
C GLY A 81 4.16 -9.88 1.81
N ALA A 82 3.79 -9.29 0.67
CA ALA A 82 3.97 -7.87 0.41
C ALA A 82 3.17 -6.99 1.36
N ALA A 83 1.91 -7.33 1.63
CA ALA A 83 1.03 -6.59 2.53
C ALA A 83 1.55 -6.61 3.98
N ILE A 84 2.00 -7.77 4.46
CA ILE A 84 2.62 -7.93 5.79
C ILE A 84 3.96 -7.18 5.84
N GLY A 85 4.80 -7.33 4.81
CA GLY A 85 6.08 -6.64 4.70
C GLY A 85 5.93 -5.12 4.73
N TRP A 86 4.90 -4.59 4.05
CA TRP A 86 4.57 -3.16 4.12
C TRP A 86 4.12 -2.74 5.51
N ALA A 87 3.30 -3.54 6.17
CA ALA A 87 2.85 -3.26 7.53
C ALA A 87 4.03 -3.23 8.51
N LEU A 88 4.93 -4.21 8.47
CA LEU A 88 6.13 -4.25 9.28
C LEU A 88 7.03 -3.03 9.01
N TYR A 89 7.29 -2.71 7.73
CA TYR A 89 8.05 -1.52 7.35
C TYR A 89 7.45 -0.25 7.95
N SER A 90 6.13 -0.07 7.78
CA SER A 90 5.38 1.09 8.28
C SER A 90 5.50 1.24 9.80
N ILE A 91 5.38 0.14 10.53
CA ILE A 91 5.45 0.10 11.99
C ILE A 91 6.87 0.40 12.46
N TYR A 92 7.88 -0.27 11.93
CA TYR A 92 9.27 -0.02 12.29
C TYR A 92 9.70 1.40 11.94
N LEU A 93 9.24 1.94 10.82
CA LEU A 93 9.49 3.32 10.43
C LEU A 93 9.00 4.32 11.48
N TYR A 94 7.83 4.07 12.09
CA TYR A 94 7.22 4.93 13.09
C TYR A 94 7.78 4.71 14.51
N TYR A 95 7.82 3.47 14.98
CA TYR A 95 8.18 3.17 16.37
C TYR A 95 9.68 3.08 16.61
N TRP A 96 10.44 2.69 15.63
CA TRP A 96 11.90 2.67 15.73
C TRP A 96 12.46 4.07 15.45
N LYS A 97 12.50 4.87 16.50
CA LYS A 97 13.00 6.25 16.41
C LYS A 97 14.45 6.27 15.93
N SER A 98 14.71 7.03 14.89
CA SER A 98 16.05 7.29 14.36
C SER A 98 16.37 8.77 14.53
N GLN A 99 17.62 9.08 14.88
CA GLN A 99 18.11 10.46 14.92
C GLN A 99 18.44 11.01 13.53
N LEU A 100 18.46 10.13 12.51
CA LEU A 100 18.73 10.52 11.14
C LEU A 100 17.57 11.31 10.55
N PRO A 101 17.85 12.39 9.81
CA PRO A 101 16.85 13.07 8.99
C PRO A 101 16.17 12.09 8.00
N VAL A 102 15.00 12.49 7.49
CA VAL A 102 14.16 11.61 6.62
C VAL A 102 14.92 11.09 5.41
N PHE A 103 15.63 11.96 4.69
CA PHE A 103 16.36 11.59 3.48
C PHE A 103 17.52 10.59 3.74
N PRO A 104 18.49 10.87 4.63
CA PRO A 104 19.53 9.90 4.95
C PRO A 104 19.01 8.56 5.45
N ARG A 105 17.95 8.59 6.26
CA ARG A 105 17.30 7.36 6.73
C ARG A 105 16.73 6.56 5.57
N PHE A 106 16.00 7.20 4.67
CA PHE A 106 15.43 6.58 3.48
C PHE A 106 16.53 6.01 2.56
N THR A 107 17.60 6.78 2.32
CA THR A 107 18.74 6.36 1.49
C THR A 107 19.38 5.08 2.03
N LEU A 108 19.59 4.99 3.35
CA LEU A 108 20.13 3.78 3.97
C LEU A 108 19.18 2.58 3.81
N ILE A 109 17.89 2.77 4.06
CA ILE A 109 16.88 1.72 3.87
C ILE A 109 16.85 1.23 2.42
N ALA A 110 16.87 2.15 1.46
CA ALA A 110 16.89 1.84 0.03
C ALA A 110 18.18 1.11 -0.37
N PHE A 111 19.34 1.57 0.12
CA PHE A 111 20.63 0.96 -0.15
C PHE A 111 20.70 -0.50 0.36
N PHE A 112 20.36 -0.74 1.62
CA PHE A 112 20.33 -2.10 2.17
C PHE A 112 19.24 -2.96 1.55
N GLY A 113 18.11 -2.36 1.17
CA GLY A 113 17.05 -3.03 0.40
C GLY A 113 17.54 -3.49 -0.97
N ALA A 114 18.22 -2.63 -1.71
CA ALA A 114 18.83 -2.97 -3.00
C ALA A 114 19.92 -4.06 -2.83
N LEU A 115 20.78 -3.92 -1.82
CA LEU A 115 21.83 -4.90 -1.53
C LEU A 115 21.24 -6.28 -1.20
N SER A 116 20.11 -6.33 -0.48
CA SER A 116 19.42 -7.60 -0.15
C SER A 116 18.75 -8.25 -1.36
N LEU A 117 18.39 -7.49 -2.38
CA LEU A 117 17.81 -7.99 -3.63
C LEU A 117 18.88 -8.40 -4.66
N LEU A 118 20.11 -7.91 -4.51
CA LEU A 118 21.20 -8.18 -5.46
C LEU A 118 21.42 -9.68 -5.72
N PRO A 119 21.48 -10.58 -4.70
CA PRO A 119 21.66 -12.00 -4.95
C PRO A 119 20.55 -12.61 -5.80
N PHE A 120 19.30 -12.19 -5.58
CA PHE A 120 18.15 -12.67 -6.34
C PHE A 120 18.21 -12.19 -7.79
N TYR A 121 18.58 -10.94 -8.02
CA TYR A 121 18.79 -10.38 -9.35
C TYR A 121 19.90 -11.15 -10.11
N LEU A 122 21.04 -11.43 -9.46
CA LEU A 122 22.12 -12.17 -10.09
C LEU A 122 21.72 -13.61 -10.47
N ILE A 123 20.91 -14.28 -9.66
CA ILE A 123 20.39 -15.61 -9.96
C ILE A 123 19.41 -15.55 -11.15
N GLU A 124 18.56 -14.54 -11.20
CA GLU A 124 17.59 -14.33 -12.27
C GLU A 124 18.30 -14.02 -13.59
N GLU A 125 19.26 -13.10 -13.60
CA GLU A 125 20.03 -12.70 -14.79
C GLU A 125 20.81 -13.88 -15.40
N VAL A 126 21.41 -14.73 -14.56
CA VAL A 126 22.12 -15.93 -15.02
C VAL A 126 21.19 -16.93 -15.69
N ASN A 127 19.95 -17.04 -15.22
CA ASN A 127 19.01 -18.04 -15.71
C ASN A 127 18.13 -17.57 -16.88
N PHE A 128 17.81 -16.26 -16.94
CA PHE A 128 16.77 -15.74 -17.84
C PHE A 128 17.22 -14.69 -18.83
N GLN A 129 18.41 -14.11 -18.72
CA GLN A 129 19.11 -13.23 -19.67
C GLN A 129 18.21 -12.32 -20.53
N ASN A 130 17.42 -11.40 -19.97
CA ASN A 130 16.49 -10.62 -20.79
C ASN A 130 16.32 -9.15 -20.41
N THR A 131 17.22 -8.57 -19.61
CA THR A 131 17.10 -7.15 -19.28
C THR A 131 17.76 -6.29 -20.38
N GLU A 132 16.96 -5.65 -21.23
CA GLU A 132 17.44 -4.69 -22.20
C GLU A 132 17.67 -3.32 -21.54
N PHE A 133 18.93 -2.94 -21.39
CA PHE A 133 19.35 -1.62 -20.87
C PHE A 133 19.25 -0.54 -21.95
N ASN A 134 18.05 -0.19 -22.35
CA ASN A 134 17.78 0.85 -23.32
C ASN A 134 17.36 2.18 -22.66
N THR A 135 17.18 3.23 -23.44
CA THR A 135 16.78 4.57 -22.95
C THR A 135 15.45 4.52 -22.19
N TYR A 136 14.49 3.71 -22.64
CA TYR A 136 13.20 3.56 -21.96
C TYR A 136 13.34 2.92 -20.59
N PHE A 137 14.23 1.90 -20.45
CA PHE A 137 14.55 1.30 -19.17
C PHE A 137 15.03 2.37 -18.18
N PHE A 138 16.02 3.18 -18.55
CA PHE A 138 16.55 4.22 -17.67
C PHE A 138 15.55 5.32 -17.36
N LEU A 139 14.68 5.69 -18.28
CA LEU A 139 13.61 6.65 -18.05
C LEU A 139 12.60 6.11 -17.01
N TRP A 140 12.13 4.86 -17.17
CA TRP A 140 11.18 4.26 -16.24
C TRP A 140 11.78 3.99 -14.87
N VAL A 141 13.02 3.53 -14.80
CA VAL A 141 13.73 3.35 -13.53
C VAL A 141 13.93 4.67 -12.81
N SER A 142 14.33 5.73 -13.53
CA SER A 142 14.49 7.08 -12.97
C SER A 142 13.15 7.63 -12.45
N PHE A 143 12.08 7.48 -13.24
CA PHE A 143 10.74 7.87 -12.82
C PHE A 143 10.29 7.12 -11.56
N ALA A 144 10.47 5.79 -11.51
CA ALA A 144 10.12 4.97 -10.37
C ALA A 144 10.95 5.30 -9.12
N ALA A 145 12.22 5.63 -9.28
CA ALA A 145 13.08 6.02 -8.17
C ALA A 145 12.69 7.39 -7.60
N LEU A 146 12.40 8.37 -8.46
CA LEU A 146 12.09 9.73 -8.03
C LEU A 146 10.67 9.88 -7.50
N SER A 147 9.66 9.46 -8.27
CA SER A 147 8.26 9.71 -7.95
C SER A 147 7.74 8.78 -6.83
N PRO A 148 7.50 7.49 -7.04
CA PRO A 148 7.08 6.64 -5.93
C PRO A 148 8.20 6.37 -4.92
N GLY A 149 9.47 6.31 -5.35
CA GLY A 149 10.60 6.07 -4.45
C GLY A 149 10.82 7.24 -3.49
N ILE A 150 11.43 8.32 -3.94
CA ILE A 150 11.87 9.41 -3.04
C ILE A 150 10.68 10.23 -2.54
N ILE A 151 9.80 10.69 -3.43
CA ILE A 151 8.74 11.64 -3.07
C ILE A 151 7.69 10.95 -2.20
N ALA A 152 7.09 9.85 -2.67
CA ALA A 152 5.99 9.21 -1.98
C ALA A 152 6.40 8.63 -0.62
N PHE A 153 7.56 7.95 -0.52
CA PHE A 153 8.05 7.42 0.75
C PHE A 153 8.43 8.53 1.74
N SER A 154 8.98 9.67 1.27
CA SER A 154 9.28 10.81 2.13
C SER A 154 7.99 11.43 2.69
N LEU A 155 6.97 11.63 1.84
CA LEU A 155 5.67 12.14 2.26
C LEU A 155 4.96 11.17 3.22
N TYR A 156 5.04 9.85 2.96
CA TYR A 156 4.51 8.83 3.85
C TYR A 156 5.19 8.88 5.23
N THR A 157 6.51 9.02 5.27
CA THR A 157 7.28 9.16 6.52
C THR A 157 6.89 10.41 7.30
N LEU A 158 6.71 11.55 6.60
CA LEU A 158 6.24 12.78 7.22
C LEU A 158 4.81 12.66 7.76
N ALA A 159 3.92 12.02 7.00
CA ALA A 159 2.55 11.75 7.44
C ALA A 159 2.54 10.89 8.70
N GLN A 160 3.35 9.83 8.76
CA GLN A 160 3.48 9.00 9.96
C GLN A 160 3.97 9.76 11.19
N LYS A 161 4.94 10.67 11.01
CA LYS A 161 5.46 11.50 12.10
C LYS A 161 4.37 12.36 12.76
N HIS A 162 3.40 12.82 11.98
CA HIS A 162 2.33 13.71 12.46
C HIS A 162 1.04 12.99 12.84
N LEU A 163 0.71 11.89 12.15
CA LEU A 163 -0.58 11.18 12.29
C LEU A 163 -0.49 9.86 13.05
N GLY A 164 0.72 9.29 13.16
CA GLY A 164 0.93 7.96 13.70
C GLY A 164 0.80 6.84 12.64
N ALA A 165 1.30 5.64 12.96
CA ALA A 165 1.35 4.52 12.01
C ALA A 165 -0.04 4.07 11.55
N SER A 166 -0.96 3.83 12.49
CA SER A 166 -2.31 3.37 12.15
C SER A 166 -3.09 4.37 11.32
N THR A 167 -3.06 5.67 11.69
CA THR A 167 -3.82 6.69 10.95
C THR A 167 -3.25 6.90 9.54
N THR A 168 -1.93 6.86 9.40
CA THR A 168 -1.29 6.93 8.07
C THR A 168 -1.60 5.68 7.25
N GLY A 169 -1.71 4.50 7.88
CA GLY A 169 -2.13 3.27 7.21
C GLY A 169 -3.45 3.42 6.44
N PHE A 170 -4.41 4.17 6.95
CA PHE A 170 -5.68 4.42 6.25
C PHE A 170 -5.51 5.17 4.91
N THR A 171 -4.43 5.95 4.73
CA THR A 171 -4.18 6.64 3.46
C THR A 171 -3.90 5.66 2.31
N LEU A 172 -3.52 4.42 2.62
CA LEU A 172 -3.33 3.38 1.60
C LEU A 172 -4.62 3.05 0.84
N TYR A 173 -5.79 3.23 1.47
CA TYR A 173 -7.07 3.03 0.78
C TYR A 173 -7.32 4.07 -0.31
N LEU A 174 -6.71 5.25 -0.24
CA LEU A 174 -6.76 6.26 -1.29
C LEU A 174 -6.07 5.79 -2.57
N PHE A 175 -5.16 4.81 -2.48
CA PHE A 175 -4.52 4.21 -3.67
C PHE A 175 -5.53 3.69 -4.66
N THR A 176 -6.58 3.00 -4.17
CA THR A 176 -7.64 2.46 -5.03
C THR A 176 -8.48 3.58 -5.66
N VAL A 177 -8.76 4.64 -4.89
CA VAL A 177 -9.51 5.80 -5.40
C VAL A 177 -8.72 6.52 -6.49
N TYR A 178 -7.43 6.78 -6.24
CA TYR A 178 -6.55 7.38 -7.25
C TYR A 178 -6.35 6.46 -8.46
N GLY A 179 -6.21 5.16 -8.24
CA GLY A 179 -6.11 4.17 -9.32
C GLY A 179 -7.32 4.21 -10.26
N ALA A 180 -8.52 4.24 -9.69
CA ALA A 180 -9.75 4.39 -10.47
C ALA A 180 -9.80 5.73 -11.23
N PHE A 181 -9.38 6.83 -10.58
CA PHE A 181 -9.32 8.14 -11.22
C PHE A 181 -8.33 8.17 -12.39
N TYR A 182 -7.15 7.56 -12.25
CA TYR A 182 -6.19 7.42 -13.34
C TYR A 182 -6.70 6.52 -14.46
N GLY A 183 -7.43 5.45 -14.12
CA GLY A 183 -8.11 4.57 -15.09
C GLY A 183 -9.05 5.37 -16.00
N ILE A 184 -9.84 6.24 -15.41
CA ILE A 184 -10.78 7.10 -16.15
C ILE A 184 -10.05 8.11 -17.06
N ILE A 185 -8.99 8.77 -16.55
CA ILE A 185 -8.31 9.84 -17.30
C ILE A 185 -7.40 9.30 -18.41
N PHE A 186 -6.63 8.24 -18.14
CA PHE A 186 -5.57 7.79 -19.03
C PHE A 186 -5.92 6.53 -19.83
N PHE A 187 -6.91 5.76 -19.37
CA PHE A 187 -7.33 4.52 -20.01
C PHE A 187 -8.75 4.55 -20.54
N GLU A 188 -9.37 5.75 -20.57
CA GLU A 188 -10.73 5.98 -21.09
C GLU A 188 -11.79 5.07 -20.43
N GLU A 189 -11.55 4.63 -19.18
CA GLU A 189 -12.53 3.87 -18.42
C GLU A 189 -13.77 4.74 -18.16
N GLN A 190 -14.96 4.16 -18.29
CA GLN A 190 -16.20 4.89 -18.03
C GLN A 190 -16.39 5.11 -16.53
N LEU A 191 -16.83 6.32 -16.17
CA LEU A 191 -17.14 6.68 -14.79
C LEU A 191 -18.49 6.07 -14.39
N GLU A 192 -18.44 4.97 -13.68
CA GLU A 192 -19.60 4.18 -13.25
C GLU A 192 -20.03 4.51 -11.81
N PHE A 193 -21.26 4.15 -11.45
CA PHE A 193 -21.85 4.44 -10.14
C PHE A 193 -21.03 3.89 -8.96
N TYR A 194 -20.40 2.72 -9.12
CA TYR A 194 -19.58 2.12 -8.08
C TYR A 194 -18.33 2.97 -7.74
N HIS A 195 -17.79 3.75 -8.67
CA HIS A 195 -16.69 4.66 -8.39
C HIS A 195 -17.09 5.74 -7.38
N TYR A 196 -18.30 6.32 -7.54
CA TYR A 196 -18.81 7.32 -6.60
C TYR A 196 -19.05 6.72 -5.22
N VAL A 197 -19.77 5.59 -5.15
CA VAL A 197 -20.11 4.93 -3.89
C VAL A 197 -18.83 4.52 -3.15
N GLY A 198 -17.91 3.84 -3.81
CA GLY A 198 -16.67 3.39 -3.20
C GLY A 198 -15.81 4.55 -2.72
N THR A 199 -15.67 5.62 -3.52
CA THR A 199 -14.91 6.82 -3.15
C THR A 199 -15.51 7.51 -1.92
N ILE A 200 -16.83 7.70 -1.88
CA ILE A 200 -17.52 8.29 -0.72
C ILE A 200 -17.27 7.45 0.54
N LEU A 201 -17.38 6.12 0.46
CA LEU A 201 -17.12 5.22 1.58
C LEU A 201 -15.68 5.31 2.08
N VAL A 202 -14.69 5.35 1.19
CA VAL A 202 -13.28 5.50 1.58
C VAL A 202 -13.06 6.83 2.32
N PHE A 203 -13.53 7.95 1.79
CA PHE A 203 -13.37 9.24 2.44
C PHE A 203 -14.12 9.32 3.77
N LEU A 204 -15.31 8.74 3.86
CA LEU A 204 -16.09 8.67 5.10
C LEU A 204 -15.37 7.86 6.16
N GLY A 205 -14.80 6.71 5.80
CA GLY A 205 -14.01 5.89 6.71
C GLY A 205 -12.77 6.62 7.25
N ILE A 206 -12.02 7.30 6.37
CA ILE A 206 -10.85 8.11 6.76
C ILE A 206 -11.28 9.27 7.68
N TYR A 207 -12.39 9.95 7.38
CA TYR A 207 -12.92 11.03 8.20
C TYR A 207 -13.28 10.56 9.62
N LEU A 208 -13.94 9.39 9.75
CA LEU A 208 -14.28 8.81 11.05
C LEU A 208 -13.04 8.59 11.92
N VAL A 209 -11.97 8.08 11.30
CA VAL A 209 -10.70 7.84 12.02
C VAL A 209 -10.03 9.14 12.45
N LYS A 210 -10.01 10.16 11.58
CA LYS A 210 -9.36 11.45 11.85
C LYS A 210 -10.06 12.24 12.95
N LYS A 211 -11.40 12.28 12.97
CA LYS A 211 -12.20 13.09 13.89
C LYS A 211 -11.86 12.84 15.36
N LYS A 212 -11.55 11.59 15.74
CA LYS A 212 -11.26 11.25 17.13
C LYS A 212 -9.82 11.46 17.55
N ASN A 213 -8.84 11.46 16.65
CA ASN A 213 -7.47 11.79 17.03
C ASN A 213 -7.37 13.25 17.54
N ASN A 214 -8.21 14.14 17.05
CA ASN A 214 -8.25 15.53 17.50
C ASN A 214 -8.80 15.71 18.93
N TYR A 215 -9.57 14.77 19.47
CA TYR A 215 -10.06 14.83 20.86
C TYR A 215 -9.02 14.31 21.87
N VAL A 216 -8.14 13.40 21.45
CA VAL A 216 -7.09 12.85 22.32
C VAL A 216 -5.88 13.79 22.41
N ALA A 217 -5.64 14.60 21.40
CA ALA A 217 -4.56 15.59 21.39
C ALA A 217 -4.88 16.88 22.19
N LYS A 218 -6.13 17.05 22.65
CA LYS A 218 -6.60 18.22 23.43
C LYS A 218 -6.89 17.88 24.90
N SER A 219 -6.73 16.65 25.33
CA SER A 219 -6.83 16.19 26.72
C SER A 219 -5.44 15.80 27.26
#